data_4631cbc4cd17a75e49525d2d2b40a434
#
_entry.id   4631cbc4cd17a75e49525d2d2b40a434
#
_cell.length_a   1.000
_cell.length_b   1.000
_cell.length_c   1.000
_cell.angle_alpha   90.00
_cell.angle_beta   90.00
_cell.angle_gamma   90.00
#
_symmetry.space_group_name_H-M   'P 1'
#
loop_
_entity.id
_entity.type
_entity.pdbx_description
1 polymer ?
#
loop_
_entity_poly.entity_id
_entity_poly.type
_entity_poly.pdbx_seq_one_letter_code
_entity_poly.pdbx_strand_id
1 'polypeptide(L)'
;MEKEAKDWELNPDRYLQDSEGNFVRKKDGTPRLKAGRPLGSGSSYNVSSSQKAKYAVHRKIARKKKNIKKLEEKLNNARKSYKATTNTINKLSDKTDRVVSPSELDELPKAVQDILPEQNVLFHPNEGPQTDFLAAGEKDVLYGGAAGGGKSYAMLIDPLRYAHKKAHRALILRRSMPELREMIDKSRELYPLAFQGAKFREVEKLWNFPSGAKVEFGFLERDADVYRYQGQAYSWIGFDEITHLPTEFSWNYLASRLRTTDPEIQTYLRCTANP
;
A
#
# COMPACT_ATOMS: atom_id res chain seq x y z
N MET A 1 34.98 6.51 -18.83
CA MET A 1 34.75 5.49 -19.88
C MET A 1 35.55 4.25 -19.50
N GLU A 2 34.89 3.27 -18.87
CA GLU A 2 35.52 1.96 -18.62
C GLU A 2 35.63 1.23 -19.96
N LYS A 3 36.86 0.91 -20.35
CA LYS A 3 37.13 0.09 -21.54
C LYS A 3 36.57 -1.32 -21.28
N GLU A 4 35.65 -1.80 -22.12
CA GLU A 4 35.23 -3.19 -22.08
C GLU A 4 36.45 -4.09 -22.23
N ALA A 5 36.65 -4.99 -21.26
CA ALA A 5 37.74 -5.94 -21.29
C ALA A 5 37.63 -6.83 -22.55
N LYS A 6 38.70 -6.96 -23.28
CA LYS A 6 38.73 -7.70 -24.54
C LYS A 6 38.64 -9.20 -24.30
N ASP A 7 38.12 -9.98 -25.26
CA ASP A 7 37.89 -11.43 -25.09
C ASP A 7 39.13 -12.21 -24.70
N TRP A 8 40.29 -11.81 -25.17
CA TRP A 8 41.59 -12.45 -24.81
C TRP A 8 42.06 -12.15 -23.38
N GLU A 9 41.61 -11.07 -22.77
CA GLU A 9 41.89 -10.76 -21.35
C GLU A 9 40.99 -11.61 -20.46
N LEU A 10 39.79 -11.93 -20.95
CA LEU A 10 38.83 -12.76 -20.25
C LEU A 10 39.01 -14.26 -20.45
N ASN A 11 39.62 -14.68 -21.57
CA ASN A 11 39.78 -16.08 -21.96
C ASN A 11 41.17 -16.36 -22.57
N PRO A 12 42.25 -16.12 -21.79
CA PRO A 12 43.63 -16.24 -22.29
C PRO A 12 43.97 -17.63 -22.86
N ASP A 13 43.34 -18.68 -22.31
CA ASP A 13 43.59 -20.06 -22.74
C ASP A 13 43.15 -20.39 -24.16
N ARG A 14 42.33 -19.55 -24.79
CA ARG A 14 41.86 -19.71 -26.16
C ARG A 14 42.83 -19.19 -27.21
N TYR A 15 43.89 -18.46 -26.77
CA TYR A 15 44.81 -17.78 -27.64
C TYR A 15 46.21 -18.40 -27.57
N LEU A 16 46.96 -18.33 -28.67
CA LEU A 16 48.32 -18.80 -28.70
C LEU A 16 49.18 -17.87 -27.85
N GLN A 17 49.97 -18.47 -26.96
CA GLN A 17 51.00 -17.80 -26.14
C GLN A 17 52.34 -18.39 -26.50
N ASP A 18 53.39 -17.56 -26.42
CA ASP A 18 54.80 -17.97 -26.54
C ASP A 18 55.32 -18.64 -25.25
N SER A 19 56.58 -19.01 -25.22
CA SER A 19 57.23 -19.67 -24.08
C SER A 19 57.30 -18.77 -22.83
N GLU A 20 57.11 -17.46 -22.99
CA GLU A 20 57.16 -16.47 -21.93
C GLU A 20 55.73 -16.08 -21.47
N GLY A 21 54.67 -16.65 -22.08
CA GLY A 21 53.28 -16.40 -21.70
C GLY A 21 52.64 -15.19 -22.43
N ASN A 22 53.37 -14.57 -23.38
CA ASN A 22 52.82 -13.45 -24.14
C ASN A 22 51.96 -13.93 -25.33
N PHE A 23 50.89 -13.19 -25.65
CA PHE A 23 50.02 -13.54 -26.77
C PHE A 23 50.72 -13.39 -28.13
N VAL A 24 50.73 -14.45 -28.94
CA VAL A 24 51.14 -14.38 -30.32
C VAL A 24 50.10 -13.57 -31.11
N ARG A 25 50.52 -12.47 -31.74
CA ARG A 25 49.60 -11.54 -32.42
C ARG A 25 49.60 -11.74 -33.93
N LYS A 26 48.44 -11.41 -34.58
CA LYS A 26 48.30 -11.27 -36.00
C LYS A 26 48.90 -9.95 -36.50
N LYS A 27 48.95 -9.74 -37.81
CA LYS A 27 49.42 -8.49 -38.44
C LYS A 27 48.58 -7.25 -38.03
N ASP A 28 47.35 -7.46 -37.65
CA ASP A 28 46.41 -6.42 -37.15
C ASP A 28 46.56 -6.12 -35.67
N GLY A 29 47.50 -6.73 -34.98
CA GLY A 29 47.75 -6.55 -33.55
C GLY A 29 46.85 -7.38 -32.64
N THR A 30 45.83 -8.08 -33.15
CA THR A 30 44.95 -8.92 -32.33
C THR A 30 45.58 -10.26 -31.99
N PRO A 31 45.37 -10.83 -30.78
CA PRO A 31 45.87 -12.14 -30.40
C PRO A 31 45.36 -13.26 -31.31
N ARG A 32 46.23 -14.19 -31.63
CA ARG A 32 45.92 -15.35 -32.46
C ARG A 32 45.23 -16.44 -31.69
N LEU A 33 44.05 -16.86 -32.12
CA LEU A 33 43.38 -18.02 -31.55
C LEU A 33 44.20 -19.29 -31.76
N LYS A 34 44.28 -20.16 -30.78
CA LYS A 34 44.78 -21.53 -30.95
C LYS A 34 43.92 -22.18 -32.03
N ALA A 35 44.58 -22.81 -33.04
CA ALA A 35 43.86 -23.58 -34.04
C ALA A 35 43.11 -24.72 -33.35
N GLY A 36 41.84 -24.51 -33.08
CA GLY A 36 41.03 -25.49 -32.38
C GLY A 36 40.29 -26.37 -33.39
N ARG A 37 40.13 -27.64 -33.09
CA ARG A 37 39.20 -28.55 -33.74
C ARG A 37 37.77 -27.95 -33.62
N PRO A 38 36.90 -28.15 -34.61
CA PRO A 38 35.50 -27.74 -34.51
C PRO A 38 34.87 -28.33 -33.26
N LEU A 39 34.02 -27.54 -32.61
CA LEU A 39 33.18 -27.97 -31.50
C LEU A 39 32.37 -29.21 -31.90
N GLY A 40 32.76 -30.40 -31.45
CA GLY A 40 32.03 -31.64 -31.78
C GLY A 40 32.80 -32.94 -31.60
N SER A 41 34.14 -32.94 -31.48
CA SER A 41 34.90 -34.18 -31.25
C SER A 41 35.40 -34.23 -29.82
N GLY A 42 34.80 -35.09 -29.02
CA GLY A 42 35.11 -35.26 -27.59
C GLY A 42 36.59 -35.58 -27.31
N SER A 43 37.18 -34.74 -26.52
CA SER A 43 38.33 -35.06 -25.71
C SER A 43 38.18 -34.25 -24.43
N SER A 44 37.98 -34.96 -23.34
CA SER A 44 37.88 -34.38 -22.00
C SER A 44 39.19 -33.77 -21.59
N TYR A 45 39.34 -32.44 -21.76
CA TYR A 45 40.36 -31.72 -21.04
C TYR A 45 39.95 -31.76 -19.56
N ASN A 46 40.78 -32.37 -18.73
CA ASN A 46 40.67 -32.32 -17.26
C ASN A 46 40.95 -30.91 -16.78
N VAL A 47 39.94 -30.04 -16.90
CA VAL A 47 39.97 -28.72 -16.24
C VAL A 47 39.91 -28.98 -14.76
N SER A 48 40.93 -28.52 -13.97
CA SER A 48 40.94 -28.73 -12.53
C SER A 48 39.64 -28.23 -11.87
N SER A 49 39.24 -28.88 -10.79
CA SER A 49 38.01 -28.51 -10.05
C SER A 49 38.02 -27.01 -9.66
N SER A 50 39.19 -26.47 -9.36
CA SER A 50 39.43 -25.05 -9.03
C SER A 50 39.15 -24.11 -10.22
N GLN A 51 39.56 -24.49 -11.42
CA GLN A 51 39.24 -23.71 -12.65
C GLN A 51 37.78 -23.75 -13.03
N LYS A 52 37.12 -24.93 -12.89
CA LYS A 52 35.67 -25.04 -13.09
C LYS A 52 34.89 -24.16 -12.12
N ALA A 53 35.29 -24.09 -10.88
CA ALA A 53 34.71 -23.21 -9.86
C ALA A 53 34.88 -21.71 -10.23
N LYS A 54 36.06 -21.30 -10.65
CA LYS A 54 36.31 -19.91 -11.10
C LYS A 54 35.40 -19.53 -12.31
N TYR A 55 35.29 -20.39 -13.31
CA TYR A 55 34.40 -20.16 -14.46
C TYR A 55 32.91 -20.11 -14.08
N ALA A 56 32.48 -20.94 -13.12
CA ALA A 56 31.11 -20.91 -12.64
C ALA A 56 30.80 -19.59 -11.90
N VAL A 57 31.75 -19.09 -11.09
CA VAL A 57 31.62 -17.78 -10.43
C VAL A 57 31.56 -16.64 -11.44
N HIS A 58 32.43 -16.62 -12.43
CA HIS A 58 32.43 -15.58 -13.47
C HIS A 58 31.10 -15.56 -14.29
N ARG A 59 30.58 -16.74 -14.64
CA ARG A 59 29.26 -16.83 -15.29
C ARG A 59 28.12 -16.30 -14.40
N LYS A 60 28.15 -16.58 -13.09
CA LYS A 60 27.18 -16.05 -12.13
C LYS A 60 27.27 -14.53 -12.02
N ILE A 61 28.49 -13.98 -11.97
CA ILE A 61 28.73 -12.53 -11.92
C ILE A 61 28.23 -11.86 -13.21
N ALA A 62 28.53 -12.40 -14.38
CA ALA A 62 28.06 -11.86 -15.66
C ALA A 62 26.53 -11.86 -15.78
N ARG A 63 25.88 -12.96 -15.33
CA ARG A 63 24.41 -13.01 -15.25
C ARG A 63 23.83 -11.99 -14.30
N LYS A 64 24.43 -11.80 -13.11
CA LYS A 64 23.99 -10.78 -12.14
C LYS A 64 24.18 -9.37 -12.69
N LYS A 65 25.32 -9.06 -13.34
CA LYS A 65 25.53 -7.74 -13.99
C LYS A 65 24.48 -7.46 -15.08
N LYS A 66 24.14 -8.44 -15.91
CA LYS A 66 23.06 -8.30 -16.91
C LYS A 66 21.70 -8.04 -16.28
N ASN A 67 21.41 -8.72 -15.17
CA ASN A 67 20.15 -8.51 -14.45
C ASN A 67 20.10 -7.13 -13.77
N ILE A 68 21.20 -6.66 -13.19
CA ILE A 68 21.30 -5.33 -12.61
C ILE A 68 21.03 -4.26 -13.67
N LYS A 69 21.69 -4.34 -14.83
CA LYS A 69 21.46 -3.39 -15.94
C LYS A 69 19.98 -3.35 -16.38
N LYS A 70 19.34 -4.52 -16.45
CA LYS A 70 17.89 -4.61 -16.78
C LYS A 70 16.99 -4.02 -15.70
N LEU A 71 17.37 -4.15 -14.42
CA LEU A 71 16.64 -3.57 -13.29
C LEU A 71 16.83 -2.04 -13.24
N GLU A 72 18.03 -1.55 -13.51
CA GLU A 72 18.32 -0.11 -13.62
C GLU A 72 17.52 0.57 -14.72
N GLU A 73 17.40 -0.09 -15.88
CA GLU A 73 16.58 0.39 -16.99
C GLU A 73 15.09 0.45 -16.62
N LYS A 74 14.58 -0.61 -15.96
CA LYS A 74 13.21 -0.62 -15.45
C LYS A 74 12.98 0.47 -14.42
N LEU A 75 13.93 0.68 -13.50
CA LEU A 75 13.87 1.72 -12.47
C LEU A 75 13.86 3.12 -13.08
N ASN A 76 14.69 3.37 -14.10
CA ASN A 76 14.70 4.64 -14.81
C ASN A 76 13.39 4.92 -15.55
N ASN A 77 12.81 3.90 -16.17
CA ASN A 77 11.51 4.03 -16.84
C ASN A 77 10.40 4.30 -15.81
N ALA A 78 10.40 3.60 -14.67
CA ALA A 78 9.47 3.85 -13.58
C ALA A 78 9.62 5.27 -12.99
N ARG A 79 10.86 5.77 -12.83
CA ARG A 79 11.11 7.15 -12.37
C ARG A 79 10.59 8.21 -13.36
N LYS A 80 10.75 7.98 -14.67
CA LYS A 80 10.21 8.87 -15.71
C LYS A 80 8.68 8.89 -15.69
N SER A 81 8.03 7.74 -15.58
CA SER A 81 6.58 7.63 -15.43
C SER A 81 6.10 8.35 -14.17
N TYR A 82 6.74 8.08 -13.02
CA TYR A 82 6.39 8.73 -11.75
C TYR A 82 6.47 10.25 -11.85
N LYS A 83 7.55 10.79 -12.44
CA LYS A 83 7.72 12.25 -12.60
C LYS A 83 6.68 12.86 -13.53
N ALA A 84 6.29 12.14 -14.59
CA ALA A 84 5.22 12.57 -15.50
C ALA A 84 3.86 12.59 -14.77
N THR A 85 3.56 11.55 -13.99
CA THR A 85 2.32 11.44 -13.20
C THR A 85 2.26 12.52 -12.12
N THR A 86 3.35 12.78 -11.39
CA THR A 86 3.42 13.85 -10.38
C THR A 86 3.20 15.22 -11.01
N ASN A 87 3.76 15.49 -12.17
CA ASN A 87 3.53 16.75 -12.88
C ASN A 87 2.07 16.90 -13.33
N THR A 88 1.41 15.83 -13.71
CA THR A 88 -0.01 15.81 -14.09
C THR A 88 -0.90 16.04 -12.86
N ILE A 89 -0.61 15.37 -11.74
CA ILE A 89 -1.31 15.56 -10.47
C ILE A 89 -1.16 17.00 -9.97
N ASN A 90 0.05 17.57 -10.00
CA ASN A 90 0.26 18.95 -9.59
C ASN A 90 -0.50 19.96 -10.48
N LYS A 91 -0.56 19.71 -11.81
CA LYS A 91 -1.36 20.54 -12.72
C LYS A 91 -2.86 20.42 -12.49
N LEU A 92 -3.33 19.29 -12.01
CA LEU A 92 -4.73 19.06 -11.63
C LEU A 92 -5.02 19.69 -10.25
N SER A 93 -4.11 19.55 -9.28
CA SER A 93 -4.20 20.15 -7.95
C SER A 93 -4.25 21.69 -8.00
N ASP A 94 -3.50 22.31 -8.89
CA ASP A 94 -3.55 23.78 -9.07
C ASP A 94 -4.88 24.28 -9.67
N LYS A 95 -5.73 23.39 -10.15
CA LYS A 95 -7.01 23.73 -10.78
C LYS A 95 -8.24 23.42 -9.94
N THR A 96 -8.13 22.62 -8.90
CA THR A 96 -9.34 22.18 -8.17
C THR A 96 -9.04 21.86 -6.70
N ASP A 97 -9.64 22.62 -5.79
CA ASP A 97 -10.11 22.12 -4.48
C ASP A 97 -11.30 21.16 -4.64
N ARG A 98 -11.43 20.47 -5.77
CA ARG A 98 -12.61 19.73 -6.19
C ARG A 98 -12.30 18.25 -6.25
N VAL A 99 -13.10 17.46 -5.58
CA VAL A 99 -13.12 15.99 -5.73
C VAL A 99 -13.39 15.66 -7.20
N VAL A 100 -12.47 14.95 -7.85
CA VAL A 100 -12.59 14.54 -9.25
C VAL A 100 -13.74 13.55 -9.38
N SER A 101 -14.71 13.83 -10.24
CA SER A 101 -15.85 12.94 -10.49
C SER A 101 -15.42 11.69 -11.29
N PRO A 102 -16.16 10.56 -11.20
CA PRO A 102 -15.86 9.37 -11.98
C PRO A 102 -15.76 9.62 -13.50
N SER A 103 -16.58 10.53 -14.04
CA SER A 103 -16.55 10.90 -15.46
C SER A 103 -15.27 11.66 -15.86
N GLU A 104 -14.67 12.42 -14.94
CA GLU A 104 -13.39 13.11 -15.18
C GLU A 104 -12.19 12.14 -15.11
N LEU A 105 -12.34 10.99 -14.43
CA LEU A 105 -11.34 9.92 -14.44
C LEU A 105 -11.25 9.24 -15.81
N ASP A 106 -12.36 9.13 -16.53
CA ASP A 106 -12.40 8.55 -17.89
C ASP A 106 -11.72 9.46 -18.92
N GLU A 107 -11.57 10.76 -18.64
CA GLU A 107 -10.88 11.73 -19.49
C GLU A 107 -9.35 11.76 -19.27
N LEU A 108 -8.85 11.04 -18.27
CA LEU A 108 -7.41 10.96 -18.02
C LEU A 108 -6.68 10.22 -19.14
N PRO A 109 -5.44 10.62 -19.49
CA PRO A 109 -4.64 9.88 -20.45
C PRO A 109 -4.57 8.39 -20.10
N LYS A 110 -4.76 7.52 -21.08
CA LYS A 110 -4.80 6.05 -20.90
C LYS A 110 -3.62 5.51 -20.08
N ALA A 111 -2.43 6.13 -20.21
CA ALA A 111 -1.26 5.81 -19.41
C ALA A 111 -1.42 6.09 -17.91
N VAL A 112 -2.37 6.94 -17.51
CA VAL A 112 -2.70 7.22 -16.10
C VAL A 112 -3.80 6.27 -15.64
N GLN A 113 -4.76 5.95 -16.50
CA GLN A 113 -5.79 4.93 -16.23
C GLN A 113 -5.16 3.53 -16.03
N ASP A 114 -4.15 3.16 -16.84
CA ASP A 114 -3.43 1.88 -16.73
C ASP A 114 -2.56 1.76 -15.46
N ILE A 115 -2.26 2.88 -14.79
CA ILE A 115 -1.49 2.92 -13.53
C ILE A 115 -2.42 2.90 -12.31
N LEU A 116 -3.66 3.36 -12.49
CA LEU A 116 -4.67 3.19 -11.46
C LEU A 116 -4.99 1.68 -11.38
N PRO A 117 -4.78 1.01 -10.24
CA PRO A 117 -5.23 -0.37 -10.09
C PRO A 117 -6.72 -0.40 -10.45
N GLU A 118 -7.15 -1.47 -11.13
CA GLU A 118 -8.59 -1.73 -11.30
C GLU A 118 -9.23 -1.53 -9.93
N GLN A 119 -9.88 -0.38 -9.75
CA GLN A 119 -10.50 -0.07 -8.49
C GLN A 119 -11.77 -0.92 -8.44
N ASN A 120 -11.69 -2.06 -7.78
CA ASN A 120 -12.88 -2.72 -7.26
C ASN A 120 -13.49 -1.76 -6.26
N VAL A 121 -14.35 -0.88 -6.75
CA VAL A 121 -15.08 0.06 -5.91
C VAL A 121 -16.08 -0.73 -5.09
N LEU A 122 -15.73 -0.96 -3.83
CA LEU A 122 -16.54 -1.73 -2.88
C LEU A 122 -17.70 -0.92 -2.30
N PHE A 123 -17.61 0.41 -2.40
CA PHE A 123 -18.59 1.32 -1.84
C PHE A 123 -18.62 2.63 -2.62
N HIS A 124 -19.81 3.03 -3.02
CA HIS A 124 -20.14 4.36 -3.51
C HIS A 124 -21.05 5.05 -2.52
N PRO A 125 -20.70 6.23 -1.98
CA PRO A 125 -21.63 6.99 -1.18
C PRO A 125 -22.79 7.47 -2.04
N ASN A 126 -23.97 7.55 -1.43
CA ASN A 126 -25.11 8.22 -2.06
C ASN A 126 -24.77 9.71 -2.22
N GLU A 127 -25.15 10.29 -3.35
CA GLU A 127 -24.98 11.73 -3.59
C GLU A 127 -25.70 12.57 -2.52
N GLY A 128 -25.11 13.71 -2.18
CA GLY A 128 -25.61 14.63 -1.18
C GLY A 128 -25.14 14.29 0.24
N PRO A 129 -26.02 14.24 1.25
CA PRO A 129 -25.61 14.23 2.67
C PRO A 129 -24.64 13.13 3.08
N GLN A 130 -24.68 11.94 2.46
CA GLN A 130 -23.75 10.86 2.77
C GLN A 130 -22.35 11.18 2.22
N THR A 131 -22.27 11.71 1.01
CA THR A 131 -21.01 12.16 0.41
C THR A 131 -20.43 13.32 1.21
N ASP A 132 -21.26 14.31 1.58
CA ASP A 132 -20.84 15.48 2.35
C ASP A 132 -20.27 15.05 3.72
N PHE A 133 -20.94 14.13 4.41
CA PHE A 133 -20.49 13.58 5.68
C PHE A 133 -19.13 12.88 5.57
N LEU A 134 -18.96 12.06 4.55
CA LEU A 134 -17.69 11.34 4.33
C LEU A 134 -16.57 12.26 3.84
N ALA A 135 -16.89 13.35 3.14
CA ALA A 135 -15.92 14.33 2.67
C ALA A 135 -15.56 15.40 3.72
N ALA A 136 -16.35 15.48 4.82
CA ALA A 136 -16.20 16.53 5.82
C ALA A 136 -14.82 16.49 6.50
N GLY A 137 -14.13 17.63 6.51
CA GLY A 137 -12.82 17.84 7.15
C GLY A 137 -12.93 18.32 8.60
N GLU A 138 -14.12 18.68 9.05
CA GLU A 138 -14.37 19.21 10.38
C GLU A 138 -14.11 18.16 11.47
N LYS A 139 -13.71 18.64 12.65
CA LYS A 139 -13.41 17.75 13.78
C LYS A 139 -14.65 17.03 14.30
N ASP A 140 -15.77 17.71 14.35
CA ASP A 140 -17.03 17.18 14.88
C ASP A 140 -18.13 17.37 13.81
N VAL A 141 -18.73 16.26 13.35
CA VAL A 141 -19.76 16.28 12.32
C VAL A 141 -20.96 15.43 12.73
N LEU A 142 -22.14 15.99 12.57
CA LEU A 142 -23.41 15.32 12.78
C LEU A 142 -24.12 15.08 11.44
N TYR A 143 -24.42 13.83 11.15
CA TYR A 143 -25.25 13.42 10.02
C TYR A 143 -26.68 13.15 10.49
N GLY A 144 -27.54 14.16 10.40
CA GLY A 144 -28.96 14.05 10.68
C GLY A 144 -29.76 13.62 9.47
N GLY A 145 -30.93 13.02 9.68
CA GLY A 145 -31.86 12.68 8.61
C GLY A 145 -32.70 11.44 8.88
N ALA A 146 -33.72 11.20 8.05
CA ALA A 146 -34.65 10.07 8.15
C ALA A 146 -33.91 8.70 8.07
N ALA A 147 -34.58 7.65 8.51
CA ALA A 147 -34.16 6.28 8.32
C ALA A 147 -33.92 5.95 6.83
N GLY A 148 -32.96 5.08 6.54
CA GLY A 148 -32.62 4.68 5.17
C GLY A 148 -31.65 5.61 4.44
N GLY A 149 -31.24 6.74 5.00
CA GLY A 149 -30.29 7.68 4.40
C GLY A 149 -28.82 7.22 4.38
N GLY A 150 -28.53 5.95 4.69
CA GLY A 150 -27.16 5.41 4.65
C GLY A 150 -26.25 5.84 5.81
N LYS A 151 -26.79 6.45 6.87
CA LYS A 151 -26.01 6.96 8.03
C LYS A 151 -25.13 5.90 8.69
N SER A 152 -25.72 4.78 9.11
CA SER A 152 -24.98 3.70 9.77
C SER A 152 -23.95 3.05 8.85
N TYR A 153 -24.21 3.06 7.53
CA TYR A 153 -23.24 2.58 6.54
C TYR A 153 -22.05 3.56 6.46
N ALA A 154 -22.30 4.86 6.41
CA ALA A 154 -21.23 5.87 6.45
C ALA A 154 -20.39 5.75 7.72
N MET A 155 -21.02 5.45 8.87
CA MET A 155 -20.33 5.20 10.14
C MET A 155 -19.42 3.96 10.11
N LEU A 156 -19.70 2.98 9.25
CA LEU A 156 -18.81 1.82 9.05
C LEU A 156 -17.66 2.12 8.09
N ILE A 157 -17.87 3.00 7.10
CA ILE A 157 -16.87 3.31 6.08
C ILE A 157 -15.88 4.36 6.55
N ASP A 158 -16.33 5.43 7.21
CA ASP A 158 -15.46 6.55 7.59
C ASP A 158 -14.23 6.15 8.45
N PRO A 159 -14.35 5.24 9.44
CA PRO A 159 -13.19 4.80 10.22
C PRO A 159 -12.16 4.01 9.41
N LEU A 160 -12.48 3.56 8.20
CA LEU A 160 -11.53 2.86 7.33
C LEU A 160 -10.51 3.81 6.67
N ARG A 161 -10.74 5.12 6.71
CA ARG A 161 -9.87 6.15 6.14
C ARG A 161 -8.40 5.97 6.53
N TYR A 162 -8.13 5.62 7.78
CA TYR A 162 -6.79 5.40 8.30
C TYR A 162 -6.49 3.92 8.65
N ALA A 163 -7.30 2.97 8.17
CA ALA A 163 -7.10 1.54 8.46
C ALA A 163 -5.77 0.97 7.92
N HIS A 164 -5.07 1.71 7.05
CA HIS A 164 -3.72 1.39 6.59
C HIS A 164 -2.62 1.84 7.56
N LYS A 165 -2.95 2.63 8.60
CA LYS A 165 -2.02 3.20 9.58
C LYS A 165 -2.05 2.42 10.89
N LYS A 166 -0.91 1.92 11.37
CA LYS A 166 -0.80 1.11 12.60
C LYS A 166 -1.34 1.81 13.86
N ALA A 167 -1.15 3.12 13.94
CA ALA A 167 -1.57 3.90 15.11
C ALA A 167 -3.07 4.21 15.12
N HIS A 168 -3.80 3.88 14.04
CA HIS A 168 -5.23 4.15 13.96
C HIS A 168 -6.03 3.23 14.89
N ARG A 169 -6.86 3.86 15.72
CA ARG A 169 -7.82 3.19 16.59
C ARG A 169 -9.16 3.92 16.51
N ALA A 170 -10.16 3.24 16.02
CA ALA A 170 -11.51 3.76 15.92
C ALA A 170 -12.44 3.05 16.91
N LEU A 171 -13.43 3.79 17.40
CA LEU A 171 -14.48 3.29 18.28
C LEU A 171 -15.85 3.68 17.71
N ILE A 172 -16.67 2.70 17.41
CA ILE A 172 -18.07 2.87 16.98
C ILE A 172 -18.97 2.57 18.17
N LEU A 173 -19.86 3.50 18.50
CA LEU A 173 -20.73 3.42 19.65
C LEU A 173 -22.21 3.47 19.29
N ARG A 174 -22.99 2.65 19.95
CA ARG A 174 -24.44 2.72 19.99
C ARG A 174 -24.94 2.62 21.44
N ARG A 175 -26.23 2.81 21.66
CA ARG A 175 -26.82 2.71 23.00
C ARG A 175 -26.75 1.29 23.54
N SER A 176 -27.09 0.28 22.72
CA SER A 176 -27.22 -1.09 23.21
C SER A 176 -26.50 -2.12 22.32
N MET A 177 -26.19 -3.27 22.91
CA MET A 177 -25.58 -4.38 22.18
C MET A 177 -26.47 -4.95 21.06
N PRO A 178 -27.80 -5.11 21.23
CA PRO A 178 -28.66 -5.53 20.13
C PRO A 178 -28.58 -4.62 18.90
N GLU A 179 -28.54 -3.30 19.10
CA GLU A 179 -28.43 -2.33 18.02
C GLU A 179 -27.07 -2.39 17.28
N LEU A 180 -26.00 -2.74 17.98
CA LEU A 180 -24.68 -2.92 17.36
C LEU A 180 -24.61 -4.16 16.46
N ARG A 181 -25.44 -5.17 16.70
CA ARG A 181 -25.34 -6.46 15.99
C ARG A 181 -25.43 -6.29 14.49
N GLU A 182 -26.39 -5.50 14.01
CA GLU A 182 -26.54 -5.23 12.58
C GLU A 182 -25.30 -4.55 11.97
N MET A 183 -24.71 -3.59 12.69
CA MET A 183 -23.50 -2.91 12.25
C MET A 183 -22.30 -3.87 12.20
N ILE A 184 -22.16 -4.74 13.21
CA ILE A 184 -21.11 -5.76 13.24
C ILE A 184 -21.27 -6.71 12.06
N ASP A 185 -22.49 -7.19 11.77
CA ASP A 185 -22.75 -8.12 10.67
C ASP A 185 -22.43 -7.46 9.32
N LYS A 186 -22.85 -6.22 9.10
CA LYS A 186 -22.46 -5.45 7.91
C LYS A 186 -20.95 -5.24 7.80
N SER A 187 -20.27 -5.01 8.92
CA SER A 187 -18.81 -4.89 8.91
C SER A 187 -18.10 -6.18 8.51
N ARG A 188 -18.69 -7.35 8.84
CA ARG A 188 -18.16 -8.67 8.42
C ARG A 188 -18.25 -8.90 6.92
N GLU A 189 -19.23 -8.31 6.28
CA GLU A 189 -19.36 -8.35 4.82
C GLU A 189 -18.35 -7.40 4.15
N LEU A 190 -18.15 -6.21 4.70
CA LEU A 190 -17.38 -5.12 4.07
C LEU A 190 -15.88 -5.17 4.33
N TYR A 191 -15.49 -5.31 5.60
CA TYR A 191 -14.08 -5.09 5.98
C TYR A 191 -13.11 -6.10 5.40
N PRO A 192 -13.45 -7.42 5.29
CA PRO A 192 -12.57 -8.38 4.62
C PRO A 192 -12.40 -8.14 3.12
N LEU A 193 -13.43 -7.54 2.47
CA LEU A 193 -13.35 -7.18 1.04
C LEU A 193 -12.44 -5.97 0.83
N ALA A 194 -12.54 -4.95 1.73
CA ALA A 194 -11.73 -3.76 1.67
C ALA A 194 -10.26 -4.00 2.10
N PHE A 195 -10.06 -4.88 3.07
CA PHE A 195 -8.75 -5.18 3.64
C PHE A 195 -8.56 -6.68 3.79
N GLN A 196 -7.98 -7.30 2.78
CA GLN A 196 -7.67 -8.72 2.82
C GLN A 196 -6.79 -9.07 4.04
N GLY A 197 -7.26 -10.00 4.86
CA GLY A 197 -6.59 -10.37 6.11
C GLY A 197 -7.07 -9.61 7.34
N ALA A 198 -8.07 -8.74 7.25
CA ALA A 198 -8.77 -8.19 8.41
C ALA A 198 -9.44 -9.32 9.21
N LYS A 199 -9.33 -9.29 10.55
CA LYS A 199 -9.85 -10.34 11.44
C LYS A 199 -10.69 -9.74 12.55
N PHE A 200 -11.89 -10.26 12.71
CA PHE A 200 -12.78 -9.88 13.80
C PHE A 200 -12.57 -10.75 15.03
N ARG A 201 -12.49 -10.13 16.20
CA ARG A 201 -12.45 -10.79 17.51
C ARG A 201 -13.81 -10.70 18.16
N GLU A 202 -14.49 -11.81 18.29
CA GLU A 202 -15.89 -11.89 18.76
C GLU A 202 -16.07 -11.39 20.20
N VAL A 203 -15.15 -11.73 21.08
CA VAL A 203 -15.23 -11.38 22.51
C VAL A 203 -15.04 -9.89 22.71
N GLU A 204 -13.98 -9.34 22.13
CA GLU A 204 -13.61 -7.93 22.22
C GLU A 204 -14.43 -7.03 21.29
N LYS A 205 -15.20 -7.61 20.36
CA LYS A 205 -15.90 -6.88 19.29
C LYS A 205 -14.99 -5.93 18.52
N LEU A 206 -13.83 -6.44 18.14
CA LEU A 206 -12.71 -5.67 17.62
C LEU A 206 -12.24 -6.21 16.28
N TRP A 207 -12.18 -5.37 15.27
CA TRP A 207 -11.45 -5.61 14.04
C TRP A 207 -9.96 -5.32 14.20
N ASN A 208 -9.12 -6.26 13.79
CA ASN A 208 -7.70 -6.05 13.59
C ASN A 208 -7.37 -6.09 12.11
N PHE A 209 -6.78 -5.01 11.61
CA PHE A 209 -6.35 -4.90 10.23
C PHE A 209 -4.90 -5.34 10.06
N PRO A 210 -4.47 -5.75 8.85
CA PRO A 210 -3.08 -6.18 8.60
C PRO A 210 -2.03 -5.11 8.94
N SER A 211 -2.38 -3.83 8.85
CA SER A 211 -1.55 -2.69 9.26
C SER A 211 -1.29 -2.63 10.77
N GLY A 212 -2.13 -3.28 11.57
CA GLY A 212 -2.22 -3.13 13.03
C GLY A 212 -3.26 -2.11 13.49
N ALA A 213 -3.95 -1.42 12.57
CA ALA A 213 -5.10 -0.59 12.89
C ALA A 213 -6.22 -1.41 13.55
N LYS A 214 -7.08 -0.72 14.29
CA LYS A 214 -8.17 -1.36 15.03
C LYS A 214 -9.47 -0.56 14.92
N VAL A 215 -10.59 -1.27 14.74
CA VAL A 215 -11.95 -0.70 14.84
C VAL A 215 -12.72 -1.51 15.88
N GLU A 216 -13.11 -0.86 16.95
CA GLU A 216 -13.82 -1.43 18.10
C GLU A 216 -15.29 -1.05 18.05
N PHE A 217 -16.17 -1.97 18.40
CA PHE A 217 -17.60 -1.73 18.58
C PHE A 217 -17.95 -1.75 20.06
N GLY A 218 -18.59 -0.70 20.51
CA GLY A 218 -18.98 -0.53 21.91
C GLY A 218 -20.40 -0.02 22.08
N PHE A 219 -20.89 -0.07 23.30
CA PHE A 219 -22.22 0.44 23.63
C PHE A 219 -22.23 1.18 24.97
N LEU A 220 -23.19 2.10 25.14
CA LEU A 220 -23.35 2.97 26.27
C LEU A 220 -24.81 2.98 26.71
N GLU A 221 -25.19 2.04 27.55
CA GLU A 221 -26.56 2.00 28.14
C GLU A 221 -26.73 3.03 29.25
N ARG A 222 -25.66 3.30 29.97
CA ARG A 222 -25.57 4.25 31.08
C ARG A 222 -24.36 5.13 30.95
N ASP A 223 -24.38 6.32 31.50
CA ASP A 223 -23.23 7.22 31.49
C ASP A 223 -21.97 6.59 32.10
N ALA A 224 -22.11 5.75 33.14
CA ALA A 224 -20.98 5.03 33.72
C ALA A 224 -20.27 4.06 32.78
N ASP A 225 -20.90 3.64 31.67
CA ASP A 225 -20.29 2.71 30.72
C ASP A 225 -19.08 3.33 30.00
N VAL A 226 -18.96 4.66 29.96
CA VAL A 226 -17.78 5.35 29.41
C VAL A 226 -16.47 4.98 30.09
N TYR A 227 -16.53 4.57 31.34
CA TYR A 227 -15.35 4.18 32.12
C TYR A 227 -14.69 2.88 31.59
N ARG A 228 -15.40 2.07 30.81
CA ARG A 228 -14.80 0.93 30.09
C ARG A 228 -13.69 1.37 29.13
N TYR A 229 -13.76 2.60 28.64
CA TYR A 229 -12.80 3.20 27.71
C TYR A 229 -11.76 4.07 28.42
N GLN A 230 -11.72 4.04 29.76
CA GLN A 230 -10.75 4.77 30.55
C GLN A 230 -9.33 4.30 30.25
N GLY A 231 -8.40 5.24 30.08
CA GLY A 231 -7.00 4.93 29.74
C GLY A 231 -6.77 4.62 28.26
N GLN A 232 -7.82 4.46 27.46
CA GLN A 232 -7.68 4.22 26.03
C GLN A 232 -7.49 5.53 25.25
N ALA A 233 -6.97 5.40 24.03
CA ALA A 233 -6.79 6.49 23.08
C ALA A 233 -7.35 6.08 21.73
N TYR A 234 -8.13 6.95 21.13
CA TYR A 234 -8.73 6.73 19.82
C TYR A 234 -8.40 7.90 18.90
N SER A 235 -8.17 7.61 17.64
CA SER A 235 -8.03 8.63 16.61
C SER A 235 -9.37 8.99 15.96
N TRP A 236 -10.36 8.12 16.09
CA TRP A 236 -11.70 8.30 15.57
C TRP A 236 -12.74 7.73 16.55
N ILE A 237 -13.80 8.48 16.81
CA ILE A 237 -14.93 7.99 17.60
C ILE A 237 -16.22 8.34 16.88
N GLY A 238 -17.07 7.35 16.68
CA GLY A 238 -18.36 7.49 16.07
C GLY A 238 -19.51 7.14 17.00
N PHE A 239 -20.47 8.04 17.13
CA PHE A 239 -21.70 7.82 17.87
C PHE A 239 -22.85 7.65 16.87
N ASP A 240 -23.27 6.42 16.65
CA ASP A 240 -24.42 6.16 15.82
C ASP A 240 -25.71 6.30 16.66
N GLU A 241 -26.66 7.09 16.15
CA GLU A 241 -27.87 7.49 16.85
C GLU A 241 -27.59 8.18 18.20
N ILE A 242 -26.78 9.26 18.18
CA ILE A 242 -26.32 9.97 19.38
C ILE A 242 -27.49 10.47 20.26
N THR A 243 -28.65 10.75 19.67
CA THR A 243 -29.86 11.18 20.40
C THR A 243 -30.43 10.11 21.35
N HIS A 244 -30.00 8.85 21.20
CA HIS A 244 -30.37 7.78 22.12
C HIS A 244 -29.50 7.71 23.38
N LEU A 245 -28.39 8.45 23.42
CA LEU A 245 -27.54 8.48 24.62
C LEU A 245 -28.27 9.19 25.78
N PRO A 246 -28.04 8.76 27.04
CA PRO A 246 -28.74 9.30 28.19
C PRO A 246 -28.45 10.79 28.42
N THR A 247 -27.21 11.20 28.28
CA THR A 247 -26.75 12.58 28.50
C THR A 247 -25.58 12.92 27.56
N GLU A 248 -25.22 14.21 27.49
CA GLU A 248 -24.02 14.70 26.81
C GLU A 248 -22.70 14.31 27.50
N PHE A 249 -22.78 13.83 28.75
CA PHE A 249 -21.59 13.43 29.53
C PHE A 249 -20.76 12.38 28.77
N SER A 250 -21.43 11.38 28.21
CA SER A 250 -20.76 10.31 27.43
C SER A 250 -19.97 10.85 26.25
N TRP A 251 -20.53 11.82 25.52
CA TRP A 251 -19.87 12.46 24.40
C TRP A 251 -18.65 13.27 24.86
N ASN A 252 -18.84 14.13 25.86
CA ASN A 252 -17.76 14.96 26.42
C ASN A 252 -16.61 14.13 26.98
N TYR A 253 -16.91 13.06 27.72
CA TYR A 253 -15.90 12.17 28.27
C TYR A 253 -15.08 11.48 27.17
N LEU A 254 -15.73 10.93 26.15
CA LEU A 254 -15.06 10.20 25.08
C LEU A 254 -14.35 11.14 24.12
N ALA A 255 -14.83 12.35 23.88
CA ALA A 255 -14.10 13.38 23.14
C ALA A 255 -12.71 13.65 23.73
N SER A 256 -12.57 13.58 25.07
CA SER A 256 -11.27 13.69 25.74
C SER A 256 -10.31 12.53 25.47
N ARG A 257 -10.79 11.44 24.87
CA ARG A 257 -9.99 10.26 24.47
C ARG A 257 -9.46 10.35 23.06
N LEU A 258 -9.84 11.38 22.30
CA LEU A 258 -9.31 11.64 20.97
C LEU A 258 -7.85 12.05 21.01
N ARG A 259 -6.97 11.13 20.68
CA ARG A 259 -5.52 11.36 20.61
C ARG A 259 -4.86 10.26 19.77
N THR A 260 -3.77 10.60 19.13
CA THR A 260 -2.93 9.68 18.36
C THR A 260 -1.46 10.02 18.53
N THR A 261 -0.59 9.07 18.30
CA THR A 261 0.87 9.26 18.26
C THR A 261 1.38 9.48 16.83
N ASP A 262 0.53 9.31 15.82
CA ASP A 262 0.87 9.50 14.42
C ASP A 262 0.38 10.87 13.96
N PRO A 263 1.27 11.82 13.61
CA PRO A 263 0.91 13.17 13.22
C PRO A 263 0.15 13.23 11.86
N GLU A 264 0.20 12.18 11.07
CA GLU A 264 -0.52 12.10 9.80
C GLU A 264 -1.98 11.62 9.96
N ILE A 265 -2.37 11.24 11.18
CA ILE A 265 -3.75 10.86 11.49
C ILE A 265 -4.45 12.04 12.14
N GLN A 266 -5.42 12.62 11.46
CA GLN A 266 -6.32 13.59 12.05
C GLN A 266 -7.27 12.90 13.03
N THR A 267 -7.43 13.47 14.23
CA THR A 267 -8.38 12.96 15.22
C THR A 267 -9.71 13.68 15.12
N TYR A 268 -10.82 12.94 15.05
CA TYR A 268 -12.14 13.53 14.87
C TYR A 268 -13.30 12.64 15.36
N LEU A 269 -14.46 13.27 15.54
CA LEU A 269 -15.73 12.66 15.93
C LEU A 269 -16.71 12.65 14.77
N ARG A 270 -17.53 11.63 14.75
CA ARG A 270 -18.66 11.51 13.83
C ARG A 270 -19.91 11.10 14.62
N CYS A 271 -21.00 11.76 14.33
CA CYS A 271 -22.27 11.47 14.97
C CYS A 271 -23.34 11.25 13.90
N THR A 272 -24.29 10.36 14.18
CA THR A 272 -25.53 10.29 13.42
C THR A 272 -26.73 10.50 14.32
N ALA A 273 -27.83 10.97 13.75
CA ALA A 273 -29.09 11.12 14.46
C ALA A 273 -30.27 10.87 13.52
N ASN A 274 -31.33 10.30 14.05
CA ASN A 274 -32.66 10.37 13.47
C ASN A 274 -33.41 11.57 14.07
N PRO A 275 -34.27 12.26 13.30
CA PRO A 275 -35.07 13.36 13.81
C PRO A 275 -36.09 12.88 14.86
#